data_7bfcc34ec6bc0947668390d6ded6253f
#
_entry.id   7bfcc34ec6bc0947668390d6ded6253f
#
_cell.length_a   1.000
_cell.length_b   1.000
_cell.length_c   1.000
_cell.angle_alpha   90.00
_cell.angle_beta   90.00
_cell.angle_gamma   90.00
#
_symmetry.space_group_name_H-M   'P 1'
#
loop_
_entity.id
_entity.type
_entity.pdbx_description
1 polymer ?
#
loop_
_entity_poly.entity_id
_entity_poly.type
_entity_poly.pdbx_seq_one_letter_code
_entity_poly.pdbx_strand_id
1 'polypeptide(L)'
;SIRKAVIGGLPCIAECGGFMYLTEKIGGFPMAGALKGVCFDTGKLTRFGYVTLTAQKDNLLCRAGEQIPAHEFHHWDAEAPGEDFLAEKPSGRSWPCAHASKTLYAGFPHFHFYANPSFAVRFLDACRKESCHAERPQAHGD
;
A
#
# COMPACT_ATOMS: atom_id res chain seq x y z
N SER A 1 16.29 4.88 8.32
CA SER A 1 15.77 5.19 6.98
C SER A 1 14.37 4.59 6.80
N ILE A 2 13.58 5.13 5.88
CA ILE A 2 12.21 4.63 5.56
C ILE A 2 12.27 3.14 5.18
N ARG A 3 13.22 2.74 4.36
CA ARG A 3 13.41 1.32 4.01
C ARG A 3 13.52 0.43 5.25
N LYS A 4 14.38 0.80 6.21
CA LYS A 4 14.56 0.01 7.45
C LYS A 4 13.27 -0.05 8.27
N ALA A 5 12.53 1.05 8.36
CA ALA A 5 11.26 1.11 9.09
C ALA A 5 10.20 0.19 8.45
N VAL A 6 10.01 0.27 7.14
CA VAL A 6 9.03 -0.55 6.40
C VAL A 6 9.38 -2.03 6.47
N ILE A 7 10.65 -2.40 6.18
CA ILE A 7 11.11 -3.80 6.26
C ILE A 7 11.05 -4.31 7.70
N GLY A 8 11.30 -3.45 8.69
CA GLY A 8 11.22 -3.77 10.12
C GLY A 8 9.79 -3.91 10.66
N GLY A 9 8.77 -3.69 9.83
CA GLY A 9 7.38 -3.93 10.19
C GLY A 9 6.64 -2.73 10.77
N LEU A 10 7.19 -1.51 10.62
CA LEU A 10 6.44 -0.30 10.98
C LEU A 10 5.19 -0.21 10.10
N PRO A 11 3.98 -0.03 10.67
CA PRO A 11 2.77 0.12 9.89
C PRO A 11 2.88 1.27 8.89
N CYS A 12 2.62 0.97 7.61
CA CYS A 12 2.81 1.92 6.52
C CYS A 12 1.66 1.83 5.50
N ILE A 13 1.13 2.99 5.12
CA ILE A 13 0.26 3.16 3.95
C ILE A 13 1.01 4.03 2.95
N ALA A 14 1.18 3.54 1.73
CA ALA A 14 1.87 4.24 0.65
C ALA A 14 1.02 4.23 -0.62
N GLU A 15 0.42 5.36 -0.95
CA GLU A 15 -0.45 5.53 -2.10
C GLU A 15 0.26 6.27 -3.23
N CYS A 16 0.06 5.84 -4.47
CA CYS A 16 0.52 6.50 -5.70
C CYS A 16 2.02 6.87 -5.65
N GLY A 17 2.37 8.15 -5.53
CA GLY A 17 3.76 8.60 -5.39
C GLY A 17 4.47 8.00 -4.18
N GLY A 18 3.76 7.75 -3.07
CA GLY A 18 4.29 7.05 -1.91
C GLY A 18 4.66 5.60 -2.20
N PHE A 19 3.81 4.88 -2.95
CA PHE A 19 4.12 3.55 -3.44
C PHE A 19 5.37 3.56 -4.33
N MET A 20 5.41 4.46 -5.33
CA MET A 20 6.54 4.59 -6.24
C MET A 20 7.84 4.86 -5.47
N TYR A 21 7.81 5.70 -4.44
CA TYR A 21 8.96 5.99 -3.59
C TYR A 21 9.46 4.75 -2.81
N LEU A 22 8.60 3.81 -2.46
CA LEU A 22 8.99 2.56 -1.80
C LEU A 22 9.66 1.55 -2.73
N THR A 23 9.52 1.68 -4.05
CA THR A 23 10.17 0.79 -5.03
C THR A 23 11.68 1.05 -5.12
N GLU A 24 12.38 0.29 -5.96
CA GLU A 24 13.82 0.43 -6.15
C GLU A 24 14.18 1.71 -6.92
N LYS A 25 13.37 2.07 -7.92
CA LYS A 25 13.62 3.24 -8.77
C LYS A 25 12.34 3.85 -9.30
N ILE A 26 12.37 5.15 -9.55
CA ILE A 26 11.42 5.88 -10.39
C ILE A 26 12.20 6.37 -11.62
N GLY A 27 11.91 5.78 -12.78
CA GLY A 27 12.74 6.01 -13.97
C GLY A 27 14.20 5.62 -13.70
N GLY A 28 15.10 6.58 -13.88
CA GLY A 28 16.55 6.38 -13.61
C GLY A 28 16.99 6.66 -12.18
N PHE A 29 16.11 7.13 -11.29
CA PHE A 29 16.46 7.62 -9.96
C PHE A 29 16.23 6.56 -8.88
N PRO A 30 17.27 6.25 -8.04
CA PRO A 30 17.12 5.34 -6.91
C PRO A 30 16.13 5.87 -5.87
N MET A 31 15.29 4.97 -5.33
CA MET A 31 14.29 5.25 -4.31
C MET A 31 14.56 4.47 -3.01
N ALA A 32 13.57 4.31 -2.16
CA ALA A 32 13.76 3.65 -0.86
C ALA A 32 14.14 2.17 -0.98
N GLY A 33 13.69 1.47 -2.01
CA GLY A 33 14.01 0.07 -2.26
C GLY A 33 13.44 -0.89 -1.22
N ALA A 34 12.33 -0.54 -0.58
CA ALA A 34 11.60 -1.43 0.33
C ALA A 34 10.78 -2.48 -0.43
N LEU A 35 10.35 -2.16 -1.64
CA LEU A 35 9.69 -3.03 -2.59
C LEU A 35 10.55 -3.19 -3.85
N LYS A 36 10.46 -4.35 -4.49
CA LYS A 36 11.16 -4.61 -5.75
C LYS A 36 10.47 -3.94 -6.93
N GLY A 37 11.23 -3.71 -7.99
CA GLY A 37 10.75 -3.22 -9.26
C GLY A 37 10.99 -1.73 -9.48
N VAL A 38 10.76 -1.32 -10.72
CA VAL A 38 10.98 0.04 -11.20
C VAL A 38 9.64 0.62 -11.63
N CYS A 39 9.40 1.88 -11.28
CA CYS A 39 8.29 2.66 -11.83
C CYS A 39 8.78 3.44 -13.04
N PHE A 40 7.94 3.49 -14.08
CA PHE A 40 8.27 4.11 -15.37
C PHE A 40 7.12 4.96 -15.89
N ASP A 41 7.46 6.03 -16.60
CA ASP A 41 6.49 6.87 -17.29
C ASP A 41 5.99 6.15 -18.56
N THR A 42 4.68 6.01 -18.69
CA THR A 42 4.07 5.38 -19.87
C THR A 42 3.85 6.35 -21.02
N GLY A 43 4.10 7.64 -20.81
CA GLY A 43 3.84 8.72 -21.77
C GLY A 43 2.35 8.99 -22.04
N LYS A 44 1.45 8.35 -21.31
CA LYS A 44 -0.01 8.50 -21.43
C LYS A 44 -0.70 8.27 -20.10
N LEU A 45 -1.97 8.63 -20.01
CA LEU A 45 -2.79 8.32 -18.83
C LEU A 45 -3.02 6.80 -18.73
N THR A 46 -2.42 6.18 -17.70
CA THR A 46 -2.46 4.72 -17.51
C THR A 46 -3.76 4.29 -16.84
N ARG A 47 -4.15 4.97 -15.77
CA ARG A 47 -5.38 4.71 -15.03
C ARG A 47 -6.04 6.03 -14.63
N PHE A 48 -7.37 6.02 -14.68
CA PHE A 48 -8.19 7.17 -14.27
C PHE A 48 -9.56 6.72 -13.78
N GLY A 49 -9.98 7.29 -12.67
CA GLY A 49 -11.35 7.25 -12.16
C GLY A 49 -11.54 6.33 -10.96
N TYR A 50 -12.79 6.13 -10.62
CA TYR A 50 -13.20 5.37 -9.45
C TYR A 50 -13.13 3.87 -9.70
N VAL A 51 -12.73 3.15 -8.65
CA VAL A 51 -12.68 1.68 -8.58
C VAL A 51 -13.18 1.22 -7.22
N THR A 52 -13.63 -0.03 -7.15
CA THR A 52 -13.78 -0.75 -5.89
C THR A 52 -12.59 -1.69 -5.73
N LEU A 53 -11.89 -1.59 -4.60
CA LEU A 53 -10.81 -2.50 -4.25
C LEU A 53 -11.36 -3.63 -3.39
N THR A 54 -11.06 -4.86 -3.78
CA THR A 54 -11.38 -6.07 -2.99
C THR A 54 -10.09 -6.73 -2.53
N ALA A 55 -9.91 -6.87 -1.22
CA ALA A 55 -8.75 -7.53 -0.65
C ALA A 55 -8.70 -9.02 -1.03
N GLN A 56 -7.55 -9.50 -1.50
CA GLN A 56 -7.35 -10.89 -1.88
C GLN A 56 -6.83 -11.74 -0.71
N LYS A 57 -6.36 -11.11 0.35
CA LYS A 57 -5.88 -11.74 1.59
C LYS A 57 -6.05 -10.81 2.78
N ASP A 58 -5.96 -11.38 3.99
CA ASP A 58 -5.87 -10.61 5.23
C ASP A 58 -4.62 -9.73 5.23
N ASN A 59 -4.76 -8.47 5.65
CA ASN A 59 -3.67 -7.50 5.62
C ASN A 59 -3.84 -6.43 6.71
N LEU A 60 -2.96 -5.43 6.70
CA LEU A 60 -2.94 -4.30 7.63
C LEU A 60 -4.31 -3.61 7.80
N LEU A 61 -5.06 -3.47 6.71
CA LEU A 61 -6.27 -2.63 6.64
C LEU A 61 -7.56 -3.42 6.73
N CYS A 62 -7.55 -4.70 6.30
CA CYS A 62 -8.77 -5.47 6.14
C CYS A 62 -8.52 -6.98 6.06
N ARG A 63 -9.62 -7.73 6.06
CA ARG A 63 -9.61 -9.17 5.78
C ARG A 63 -9.89 -9.44 4.31
N ALA A 64 -9.52 -10.63 3.85
CA ALA A 64 -9.87 -11.12 2.52
C ALA A 64 -11.36 -10.94 2.23
N GLY A 65 -11.67 -10.44 1.04
CA GLY A 65 -13.04 -10.17 0.58
C GLY A 65 -13.64 -8.83 1.01
N GLU A 66 -13.05 -8.12 1.96
CA GLU A 66 -13.52 -6.77 2.30
C GLU A 66 -13.22 -5.77 1.19
N GLN A 67 -14.10 -4.78 1.04
CA GLN A 67 -14.08 -3.83 -0.06
C GLN A 67 -13.99 -2.38 0.43
N ILE A 68 -13.37 -1.54 -0.40
CA ILE A 68 -13.35 -0.09 -0.20
C ILE A 68 -13.33 0.63 -1.56
N PRO A 69 -14.13 1.71 -1.72
CA PRO A 69 -13.99 2.62 -2.85
C PRO A 69 -12.63 3.31 -2.84
N ALA A 70 -12.07 3.46 -4.03
CA ALA A 70 -10.80 4.14 -4.24
C ALA A 70 -10.81 4.91 -5.56
N HIS A 71 -9.79 5.71 -5.79
CA HIS A 71 -9.60 6.47 -7.00
C HIS A 71 -8.18 6.28 -7.52
N GLU A 72 -8.03 6.15 -8.84
CA GLU A 72 -6.73 6.15 -9.51
C GLU A 72 -6.63 7.34 -10.47
N PHE A 73 -5.47 7.96 -10.48
CA PHE A 73 -5.09 8.98 -11.48
C PHE A 73 -3.57 9.00 -11.62
N HIS A 74 -3.06 8.26 -12.60
CA HIS A 74 -1.61 8.20 -12.81
C HIS A 74 -1.22 7.93 -14.26
N HIS A 75 -0.10 8.52 -14.66
CA HIS A 75 0.57 8.32 -15.94
C HIS A 75 1.69 7.27 -15.85
N TRP A 76 2.21 7.08 -14.64
CA TRP A 76 3.25 6.09 -14.36
C TRP A 76 2.66 4.70 -14.17
N ASP A 77 3.49 3.68 -14.43
CA ASP A 77 3.17 2.29 -14.09
C ASP A 77 4.38 1.66 -13.39
N ALA A 78 4.24 0.43 -12.92
CA ALA A 78 5.27 -0.30 -12.20
C ALA A 78 5.46 -1.69 -12.79
N GLU A 79 6.71 -2.19 -12.81
CA GLU A 79 7.02 -3.58 -13.18
C GLU A 79 6.34 -4.59 -12.25
N ALA A 80 6.18 -4.21 -10.98
CA ALA A 80 5.53 -5.02 -9.95
C ALA A 80 4.46 -4.20 -9.23
N PRO A 81 3.26 -4.01 -9.81
CA PRO A 81 2.21 -3.19 -9.20
C PRO A 81 1.52 -3.86 -8.01
N GLY A 82 1.80 -5.14 -7.74
CA GLY A 82 1.17 -5.94 -6.71
C GLY A 82 -0.08 -6.67 -7.17
N GLU A 83 -0.55 -7.61 -6.35
CA GLU A 83 -1.71 -8.46 -6.65
C GLU A 83 -2.57 -8.75 -5.41
N ASP A 84 -2.31 -8.05 -4.32
CA ASP A 84 -2.98 -8.32 -3.04
C ASP A 84 -4.38 -7.68 -2.94
N PHE A 85 -4.73 -6.84 -3.91
CA PHE A 85 -6.08 -6.32 -4.14
C PHE A 85 -6.49 -6.50 -5.60
N LEU A 86 -7.79 -6.66 -5.82
CA LEU A 86 -8.43 -6.57 -7.13
C LEU A 86 -9.13 -5.22 -7.23
N ALA A 87 -8.75 -4.40 -8.20
CA ALA A 87 -9.45 -3.19 -8.55
C ALA A 87 -10.51 -3.49 -9.62
N GLU A 88 -11.73 -3.03 -9.42
CA GLU A 88 -12.82 -3.20 -10.38
C GLU A 88 -13.54 -1.87 -10.65
N LYS A 89 -13.72 -1.57 -11.93
CA LYS A 89 -14.54 -0.44 -12.38
C LYS A 89 -16.03 -0.79 -12.43
N PRO A 90 -16.93 0.22 -12.35
CA PRO A 90 -18.36 0.00 -12.60
C PRO A 90 -18.66 -0.64 -13.94
N SER A 91 -17.78 -0.51 -14.93
CA SER A 91 -17.87 -1.16 -16.24
C SER A 91 -17.57 -2.67 -16.22
N GLY A 92 -17.13 -3.22 -15.08
CA GLY A 92 -16.70 -4.62 -14.95
C GLY A 92 -15.24 -4.87 -15.32
N ARG A 93 -14.51 -3.86 -15.84
CA ARG A 93 -13.07 -3.99 -16.07
C ARG A 93 -12.33 -4.09 -14.75
N SER A 94 -11.48 -5.11 -14.61
CA SER A 94 -10.74 -5.35 -13.38
C SER A 94 -9.26 -5.64 -13.65
N TRP A 95 -8.42 -5.44 -12.62
CA TRP A 95 -6.99 -5.76 -12.64
C TRP A 95 -6.46 -5.96 -11.22
N PRO A 96 -5.45 -6.82 -11.05
CA PRO A 96 -4.75 -6.95 -9.77
C PRO A 96 -3.91 -5.70 -9.49
N CYS A 97 -3.78 -5.33 -8.23
CA CYS A 97 -3.02 -4.17 -7.80
C CYS A 97 -2.61 -4.27 -6.35
N ALA A 98 -1.69 -3.39 -5.96
CA ALA A 98 -1.20 -3.15 -4.61
C ALA A 98 -0.51 -4.35 -3.94
N HIS A 99 0.50 -4.02 -3.17
CA HIS A 99 1.15 -4.90 -2.21
C HIS A 99 0.53 -4.69 -0.84
N ALA A 100 0.19 -5.77 -0.16
CA ALA A 100 -0.32 -5.69 1.20
C ALA A 100 0.25 -6.81 2.07
N SER A 101 0.50 -6.48 3.34
CA SER A 101 0.95 -7.40 4.36
C SER A 101 0.33 -7.04 5.70
N LYS A 102 0.75 -7.67 6.79
CA LYS A 102 0.30 -7.32 8.15
C LYS A 102 0.68 -5.89 8.56
N THR A 103 1.67 -5.29 7.89
CA THR A 103 2.22 -3.98 8.26
C THR A 103 2.29 -2.99 7.10
N LEU A 104 1.94 -3.39 5.88
CA LEU A 104 2.07 -2.55 4.70
C LEU A 104 0.80 -2.58 3.84
N TYR A 105 0.42 -1.43 3.32
CA TYR A 105 -0.29 -1.25 2.07
C TYR A 105 0.53 -0.35 1.16
N ALA A 106 0.75 -0.73 -0.09
CA ALA A 106 1.44 0.08 -1.08
C ALA A 106 0.89 -0.19 -2.49
N GLY A 107 0.36 0.84 -3.15
CA GLY A 107 -0.22 0.72 -4.49
C GLY A 107 -0.57 2.07 -5.11
N PHE A 108 -0.99 2.06 -6.37
CA PHE A 108 -1.45 3.27 -7.05
C PHE A 108 -2.80 3.80 -6.55
N PRO A 109 -3.79 2.94 -6.19
CA PRO A 109 -5.10 3.44 -5.75
C PRO A 109 -5.02 4.26 -4.47
N HIS A 110 -5.83 5.33 -4.42
CA HIS A 110 -6.06 6.17 -3.24
C HIS A 110 -7.37 5.76 -2.58
N PHE A 111 -7.34 5.45 -1.29
CA PHE A 111 -8.52 5.07 -0.53
C PHE A 111 -9.47 6.24 -0.25
N HIS A 112 -10.75 5.95 -0.24
CA HIS A 112 -11.75 6.83 0.33
C HIS A 112 -12.17 6.30 1.72
N PHE A 113 -11.39 6.61 2.76
CA PHE A 113 -11.57 6.04 4.10
C PHE A 113 -12.93 6.32 4.73
N TYR A 114 -13.60 7.43 4.39
CA TYR A 114 -14.95 7.70 4.88
C TYR A 114 -15.99 6.69 4.37
N ALA A 115 -15.76 6.05 3.24
CA ALA A 115 -16.65 5.01 2.72
C ALA A 115 -16.51 3.69 3.48
N ASN A 116 -15.37 3.44 4.09
CA ASN A 116 -15.14 2.29 4.98
C ASN A 116 -14.14 2.65 6.09
N PRO A 117 -14.61 3.32 7.16
CA PRO A 117 -13.74 3.79 8.24
C PRO A 117 -12.96 2.68 8.96
N SER A 118 -13.42 1.42 8.89
CA SER A 118 -12.74 0.30 9.53
C SER A 118 -11.31 0.11 9.05
N PHE A 119 -11.02 0.48 7.79
CA PHE A 119 -9.66 0.45 7.23
C PHE A 119 -8.72 1.41 7.98
N ALA A 120 -9.17 2.63 8.23
CA ALA A 120 -8.39 3.61 8.98
C ALA A 120 -8.23 3.21 10.45
N VAL A 121 -9.29 2.69 11.08
CA VAL A 121 -9.25 2.23 12.47
C VAL A 121 -8.23 1.10 12.64
N ARG A 122 -8.21 0.12 11.76
CA ARG A 122 -7.23 -0.99 11.82
C ARG A 122 -5.79 -0.50 11.66
N PHE A 123 -5.56 0.47 10.78
CA PHE A 123 -4.25 1.10 10.66
C PHE A 123 -3.81 1.79 11.95
N LEU A 124 -4.68 2.59 12.55
CA LEU A 124 -4.40 3.26 13.83
C LEU A 124 -4.15 2.28 14.96
N ASP A 125 -4.89 1.18 15.01
CA ASP A 125 -4.69 0.12 16.01
C ASP A 125 -3.34 -0.59 15.83
N ALA A 126 -2.91 -0.81 14.58
CA ALA A 126 -1.58 -1.34 14.31
C ALA A 126 -0.48 -0.38 14.78
N CYS A 127 -0.62 0.92 14.52
CA CYS A 127 0.32 1.94 14.98
C CYS A 127 0.41 2.00 16.52
N ARG A 128 -0.73 1.92 17.22
CA ARG A 128 -0.75 1.91 18.71
C ARG A 128 -0.04 0.69 19.27
N LYS A 129 -0.24 -0.49 18.68
CA LYS A 129 0.45 -1.72 19.12
C LYS A 129 1.95 -1.60 18.96
N GLU A 130 2.43 -1.02 17.87
CA GLU A 130 3.85 -0.83 17.63
C GLU A 130 4.46 0.16 18.64
N SER A 131 3.79 1.27 18.95
CA SER A 131 4.24 2.24 19.95
C SER A 131 4.38 1.58 21.34
N CYS A 132 3.44 0.73 21.76
CA CYS A 132 3.50 0.01 23.03
C CYS A 132 4.65 -1.02 23.07
N HIS A 133 5.10 -1.56 21.92
CA HIS A 133 6.26 -2.45 21.86
C HIS A 133 7.58 -1.67 21.96
N ALA A 134 7.65 -0.49 21.37
CA ALA A 134 8.83 0.36 21.42
C ALA A 134 9.14 0.91 22.84
N GLU A 135 8.11 1.06 23.68
CA GLU A 135 8.24 1.57 25.06
C GLU A 135 8.60 0.48 26.09
N ARG A 136 8.63 -0.80 25.73
CA ARG A 136 9.07 -1.86 26.64
C ARG A 136 10.59 -1.82 26.79
N PRO A 137 11.14 -1.61 28.02
CA PRO A 137 12.58 -1.73 28.25
C PRO A 137 13.03 -3.13 27.83
N GLN A 138 14.09 -3.20 27.03
CA GLN A 138 14.77 -4.47 26.80
C GLN A 138 15.26 -4.95 28.18
N ALA A 139 14.69 -6.04 28.69
CA ALA A 139 15.21 -6.71 29.87
C ALA A 139 16.63 -7.14 29.51
N HIS A 140 17.61 -6.44 30.07
CA HIS A 140 18.97 -6.90 30.08
C HIS A 140 18.99 -8.17 30.92
N GLY A 141 19.04 -9.32 30.27
CA GLY A 141 19.37 -10.57 30.92
C GLY A 141 20.84 -10.53 31.31
N ASP A 142 21.09 -10.61 32.59
CA ASP A 142 22.39 -10.91 33.16
C ASP A 142 22.86 -12.32 32.76
#